data_b8609d7027754f2b3714b11c142132c6
#
_entry.id   b8609d7027754f2b3714b11c142132c6
#
_cell.length_a   1.000
_cell.length_b   1.000
_cell.length_c   1.000
_cell.angle_alpha   90.00
_cell.angle_beta   90.00
_cell.angle_gamma   90.00
#
_symmetry.space_group_name_H-M   'P 1'
#
loop_
_entity.id
_entity.type
_entity.pdbx_description
1 polymer ?
#
loop_
_entity_poly.entity_id
_entity_poly.type
_entity_poly.pdbx_seq_one_letter_code
_entity_poly.pdbx_strand_id
1 'polypeptide(L)'
;MSGVLSDADIRAELEVGKLRVMPMEDEQIQPASIDLRLSRDFSVLMTERGSRSAVSLYDKSEEWRVYHKENFVIHPKQFILASTMEYFNIPNNIAPFIEGRSSVGRKGLFI
;
A
#
# COMPACT_ATOMS: atom_id res chain seq x y z
N MET A 1 -7.21 -0.87 -25.71
CA MET A 1 -7.35 0.07 -24.59
C MET A 1 -5.97 0.44 -24.10
N SER A 2 -5.68 1.70 -24.02
CA SER A 2 -4.41 2.22 -23.53
C SER A 2 -4.67 3.37 -22.56
N GLY A 3 -3.80 3.54 -21.57
CA GLY A 3 -3.89 4.59 -20.58
C GLY A 3 -4.50 4.13 -19.26
N VAL A 4 -4.97 5.07 -18.47
CA VAL A 4 -5.53 4.82 -17.15
C VAL A 4 -6.92 4.21 -17.28
N LEU A 5 -7.18 3.15 -16.53
CA LEU A 5 -8.49 2.51 -16.52
C LEU A 5 -9.50 3.37 -15.78
N SER A 6 -10.68 3.55 -16.37
CA SER A 6 -11.84 4.13 -15.69
C SER A 6 -12.47 3.14 -14.71
N ASP A 7 -13.40 3.60 -13.89
CA ASP A 7 -14.18 2.73 -13.01
C ASP A 7 -14.91 1.63 -13.80
N ALA A 8 -15.49 1.96 -14.95
CA ALA A 8 -16.14 1.00 -15.82
C ALA A 8 -15.14 -0.04 -16.34
N ASP A 9 -13.96 0.37 -16.74
CA ASP A 9 -12.89 -0.53 -17.20
C ASP A 9 -12.42 -1.44 -16.07
N ILE A 10 -12.24 -0.90 -14.88
CA ILE A 10 -11.84 -1.68 -13.69
C ILE A 10 -12.90 -2.76 -13.39
N ARG A 11 -14.17 -2.38 -13.41
CA ARG A 11 -15.28 -3.35 -13.20
C ARG A 11 -15.29 -4.44 -14.25
N ALA A 12 -15.06 -4.09 -15.51
CA ALA A 12 -15.01 -5.05 -16.60
C ALA A 12 -13.85 -6.05 -16.41
N GLU A 13 -12.69 -5.59 -16.01
CA GLU A 13 -11.53 -6.45 -15.74
C GLU A 13 -11.77 -7.38 -14.55
N LEU A 14 -12.46 -6.91 -13.52
CA LEU A 14 -12.84 -7.72 -12.36
C LEU A 14 -13.86 -8.80 -12.75
N GLU A 15 -14.82 -8.48 -13.61
CA GLU A 15 -15.83 -9.44 -14.10
C GLU A 15 -15.22 -10.56 -14.93
N VAL A 16 -14.24 -10.23 -15.77
CA VAL A 16 -13.50 -11.22 -16.55
C VAL A 16 -12.71 -12.17 -15.65
N GLY A 17 -12.35 -11.71 -14.43
CA GLY A 17 -11.66 -12.52 -13.44
C GLY A 17 -10.15 -12.58 -13.61
N LYS A 18 -9.57 -11.83 -14.54
CA LYS A 18 -8.12 -11.70 -14.69
C LYS A 18 -7.52 -10.75 -13.66
N LEU A 19 -8.19 -9.66 -13.39
CA LEU A 19 -7.90 -8.78 -12.26
C LEU A 19 -8.71 -9.26 -11.06
N ARG A 20 -8.02 -9.53 -9.95
CA ARG A 20 -8.66 -9.94 -8.70
C ARG A 20 -8.15 -9.10 -7.56
N VAL A 21 -9.07 -8.66 -6.73
CA VAL A 21 -8.78 -7.92 -5.49
C VAL A 21 -9.70 -8.51 -4.42
N MET A 22 -9.12 -9.12 -3.40
CA MET A 22 -9.90 -9.80 -2.35
C MET A 22 -9.32 -9.55 -0.95
N PRO A 23 -10.17 -9.27 0.03
CA PRO A 23 -11.59 -8.95 -0.07
C PRO A 23 -11.80 -7.54 -0.63
N MET A 24 -12.88 -7.29 -1.32
CA MET A 24 -13.17 -5.96 -1.86
C MET A 24 -14.67 -5.67 -1.82
N GLU A 25 -15.00 -4.46 -1.46
CA GLU A 25 -16.35 -3.90 -1.51
C GLU A 25 -16.48 -2.96 -2.72
N ASP A 26 -17.70 -2.84 -3.24
CA ASP A 26 -17.96 -2.05 -4.44
C ASP A 26 -17.58 -0.57 -4.27
N GLU A 27 -17.73 -0.03 -3.07
CA GLU A 27 -17.40 1.35 -2.73
C GLU A 27 -15.91 1.66 -2.81
N GLN A 28 -15.04 0.66 -2.85
CA GLN A 28 -13.60 0.84 -3.02
C GLN A 28 -13.23 1.24 -4.43
N ILE A 29 -14.10 1.01 -5.41
CA ILE A 29 -13.85 1.40 -6.80
C ILE A 29 -14.13 2.89 -6.96
N GLN A 30 -13.08 3.63 -7.34
CA GLN A 30 -13.09 5.07 -7.57
C GLN A 30 -13.03 5.33 -9.09
N PRO A 31 -13.19 6.59 -9.56
CA PRO A 31 -13.25 6.89 -10.99
C PRO A 31 -12.06 6.38 -11.83
N ALA A 32 -10.88 6.25 -11.24
CA ALA A 32 -9.69 5.76 -11.94
C ALA A 32 -8.75 4.95 -11.05
N SER A 33 -9.27 4.43 -9.93
CA SER A 33 -8.44 3.72 -8.96
C SER A 33 -9.28 2.78 -8.09
N ILE A 34 -8.59 2.00 -7.27
CA ILE A 34 -9.20 1.17 -6.23
C ILE A 34 -8.61 1.62 -4.90
N ASP A 35 -9.47 2.01 -3.97
CA ASP A 35 -9.07 2.33 -2.61
C ASP A 35 -8.69 1.05 -1.86
N LEU A 36 -7.57 1.10 -1.14
CA LEU A 36 -7.07 -0.03 -0.39
C LEU A 36 -7.09 0.27 1.10
N ARG A 37 -7.18 -0.80 1.88
CA ARG A 37 -7.17 -0.73 3.34
C ARG A 37 -5.87 -1.31 3.86
N LEU A 38 -5.38 -0.76 4.96
CA LEU A 38 -4.21 -1.31 5.63
C LEU A 38 -4.58 -2.55 6.44
N SER A 39 -3.70 -3.52 6.43
CA SER A 39 -3.73 -4.64 7.37
C SER A 39 -3.31 -4.16 8.77
N ARG A 40 -3.27 -5.07 9.70
CA ARG A 40 -2.85 -4.77 11.09
C ARG A 40 -1.36 -4.94 11.33
N ASP A 41 -0.59 -5.29 10.31
CA ASP A 41 0.85 -5.52 10.42
C ASP A 41 1.62 -4.31 9.97
N PHE A 42 2.42 -3.77 10.87
CA PHE A 42 3.27 -2.62 10.63
C PHE A 42 4.71 -2.98 10.98
N SER A 43 5.64 -2.67 10.10
CA SER A 43 7.06 -3.00 10.30
C SER A 43 7.89 -1.73 10.41
N VAL A 44 8.72 -1.69 11.43
CA VAL A 44 9.64 -0.58 11.69
C VAL A 44 11.06 -1.11 11.58
N LEU A 45 11.90 -0.42 10.80
CA LEU A 45 13.31 -0.76 10.71
C LEU A 45 14.02 -0.40 12.02
N MET A 46 14.64 -1.41 12.62
CA MET A 46 15.41 -1.23 13.83
C MET A 46 16.86 -0.95 13.48
N THR A 47 17.43 0.06 14.11
CA THR A 47 18.86 0.35 14.03
C THR A 47 19.49 0.07 15.40
N GLU A 48 20.76 -0.32 15.42
CA GLU A 48 21.47 -0.67 16.66
C GLU A 48 21.44 0.42 17.73
N ARG A 49 21.13 1.64 17.33
CA ARG A 49 21.09 2.80 18.24
C ARG A 49 19.70 3.36 18.47
N GLY A 50 18.65 2.59 18.16
CA GLY A 50 17.26 2.95 18.47
C GLY A 50 16.66 4.11 17.69
N SER A 51 17.41 4.89 16.95
CA SER A 51 16.89 5.96 16.12
C SER A 51 17.88 6.41 15.06
N ARG A 52 17.45 6.39 13.82
CA ARG A 52 17.90 7.21 12.70
C ARG A 52 19.38 7.26 12.37
N SER A 53 20.16 6.26 12.70
CA SER A 53 21.45 6.12 12.05
C SER A 53 21.20 5.79 10.57
N ALA A 54 22.06 6.32 9.72
CA ALA A 54 21.98 6.02 8.29
C ALA A 54 22.14 4.51 8.08
N VAL A 55 21.30 3.96 7.22
CA VAL A 55 21.37 2.56 6.79
C VAL A 55 22.03 2.53 5.41
N SER A 56 23.06 1.72 5.26
CA SER A 56 23.70 1.53 3.96
C SER A 56 22.78 0.73 3.03
N LEU A 57 22.70 1.14 1.77
CA LEU A 57 21.97 0.38 0.76
C LEU A 57 22.57 -1.01 0.50
N TYR A 58 23.85 -1.19 0.88
CA TYR A 58 24.56 -2.46 0.73
C TYR A 58 24.48 -3.35 1.96
N ASP A 59 23.91 -2.83 3.05
CA ASP A 59 23.76 -3.60 4.29
C ASP A 59 22.64 -4.62 4.11
N LYS A 60 22.97 -5.88 4.37
CA LYS A 60 22.03 -7.01 4.26
C LYS A 60 21.49 -7.44 5.62
N SER A 61 21.93 -6.83 6.70
CA SER A 61 21.53 -7.18 8.07
C SER A 61 20.39 -6.31 8.57
N GLU A 62 19.41 -6.03 7.75
CA GLU A 62 18.22 -5.27 8.15
C GLU A 62 17.41 -6.04 9.19
N GLU A 63 17.11 -5.40 10.29
CA GLU A 63 16.24 -5.93 11.32
C GLU A 63 14.94 -5.11 11.35
N TRP A 64 13.84 -5.79 11.09
CA TRP A 64 12.51 -5.21 11.13
C TRP A 64 11.75 -5.73 12.34
N ARG A 65 11.14 -4.81 13.08
CA ARG A 65 10.20 -5.19 14.14
C ARG A 65 8.78 -5.06 13.62
N VAL A 66 8.03 -6.15 13.71
CA VAL A 66 6.62 -6.19 13.28
C VAL A 66 5.72 -5.96 14.48
N TYR A 67 4.80 -5.02 14.32
CA TYR A 67 3.75 -4.74 15.29
C TYR A 67 2.41 -5.14 14.71
N HIS A 68 1.64 -5.90 15.47
CA HIS A 68 0.30 -6.28 15.09
C HIS A 68 -0.69 -5.46 15.91
N LYS A 69 -1.27 -4.42 15.30
CA LYS A 69 -2.13 -3.45 15.98
C LYS A 69 -3.27 -2.99 15.08
N GLU A 70 -4.39 -2.68 15.71
CA GLU A 70 -5.53 -2.11 15.00
C GLU A 70 -5.26 -0.66 14.58
N ASN A 71 -4.57 0.09 15.41
CA ASN A 71 -4.14 1.46 15.14
C ASN A 71 -2.64 1.57 15.37
N PHE A 72 -1.96 2.29 14.50
CA PHE A 72 -0.53 2.52 14.61
C PHE A 72 -0.24 4.02 14.53
N VAL A 73 0.50 4.53 15.51
CA VAL A 73 0.90 5.93 15.55
C VAL A 73 2.23 6.10 14.81
N ILE A 74 2.22 6.95 13.78
CA ILE A 74 3.42 7.31 13.02
C ILE A 74 3.86 8.68 13.48
N HIS A 75 5.10 8.77 13.94
CA HIS A 75 5.69 10.03 14.36
C HIS A 75 6.28 10.78 13.17
N PRO A 76 6.46 12.13 13.28
CA PRO A 76 7.12 12.90 12.23
C PRO A 76 8.48 12.32 11.84
N LYS A 77 8.77 12.28 10.55
CA LYS A 77 10.00 11.72 9.96
C LYS A 77 10.18 10.21 10.15
N GLN A 78 9.18 9.52 10.67
CA GLN A 78 9.23 8.07 10.79
C GLN A 78 8.86 7.41 9.47
N PHE A 79 9.59 6.37 9.12
CA PHE A 79 9.31 5.49 7.98
C PHE A 79 8.85 4.14 8.51
N ILE A 80 7.77 3.64 7.94
CA ILE A 80 7.25 2.30 8.25
C ILE A 80 6.91 1.55 6.97
N LEU A 81 6.89 0.24 7.05
CA LEU A 81 6.28 -0.62 6.04
C LEU A 81 4.95 -1.13 6.56
N ALA A 82 3.97 -1.12 5.69
CA ALA A 82 2.66 -1.69 5.96
C ALA A 82 2.21 -2.49 4.75
N SER A 83 1.22 -3.34 4.92
CA SER A 83 0.63 -4.11 3.85
C SER A 83 -0.85 -3.83 3.73
N THR A 84 -1.43 -4.14 2.59
CA THR A 84 -2.86 -4.04 2.38
C THR A 84 -3.59 -5.26 2.96
N MET A 85 -4.85 -5.09 3.34
CA MET A 85 -5.74 -6.21 3.66
C MET A 85 -6.00 -7.06 2.42
N GLU A 86 -6.08 -6.39 1.27
CA GLU A 86 -6.44 -7.01 0.01
C GLU A 86 -5.28 -7.80 -0.58
N TYR A 87 -5.61 -8.93 -1.16
CA TYR A 87 -4.73 -9.69 -2.03
C TYR A 87 -5.06 -9.36 -3.48
N PHE A 88 -4.02 -9.29 -4.31
CA PHE A 88 -4.14 -8.89 -5.70
C PHE A 88 -3.68 -9.99 -6.62
N ASN A 89 -4.41 -10.15 -7.72
CA ASN A 89 -3.91 -10.83 -8.90
C ASN A 89 -3.99 -9.86 -10.06
N ILE A 90 -2.85 -9.41 -10.55
CA ILE A 90 -2.76 -8.42 -11.63
C ILE A 90 -2.43 -9.15 -12.93
N PRO A 91 -3.26 -8.97 -13.98
CA PRO A 91 -2.95 -9.59 -15.28
C PRO A 91 -1.76 -8.91 -15.95
N ASN A 92 -1.16 -9.62 -16.91
CA ASN A 92 0.08 -9.18 -17.56
C ASN A 92 -0.03 -7.87 -18.36
N ASN A 93 -1.25 -7.47 -18.71
CA ASN A 93 -1.51 -6.26 -19.49
C ASN A 93 -1.83 -5.03 -18.65
N ILE A 94 -1.74 -5.13 -17.32
CA ILE A 94 -2.01 -4.02 -16.39
C ILE A 94 -0.79 -3.82 -15.50
N ALA A 95 -0.37 -2.56 -15.37
CA ALA A 95 0.67 -2.16 -14.43
C ALA A 95 0.07 -1.18 -13.41
N PRO A 96 -0.09 -1.60 -12.15
CA PRO A 96 -0.64 -0.71 -11.13
C PRO A 96 0.44 0.19 -10.53
N PHE A 97 0.00 1.35 -10.05
CA PHE A 97 0.80 2.25 -9.22
C PHE A 97 0.14 2.41 -7.86
N ILE A 98 0.94 2.46 -6.81
CA ILE A 98 0.46 2.75 -5.46
C ILE A 98 0.62 4.24 -5.21
N GLU A 99 -0.46 4.88 -4.78
CA GLU A 99 -0.45 6.29 -4.43
C GLU A 99 -1.24 6.52 -3.14
N GLY A 100 -0.85 7.55 -2.39
CA GLY A 100 -1.57 7.96 -1.21
C GLY A 100 -2.82 8.76 -1.55
N ARG A 101 -3.82 8.71 -0.68
CA ARG A 101 -5.01 9.55 -0.81
C ARG A 101 -4.67 10.99 -0.47
N SER A 102 -5.24 11.94 -1.21
CA SER A 102 -4.99 13.37 -0.97
C SER A 102 -5.43 13.82 0.42
N SER A 103 -6.52 13.27 0.94
CA SER A 103 -7.00 13.58 2.29
C SER A 103 -6.02 13.17 3.38
N VAL A 104 -5.24 12.13 3.15
CA VAL A 104 -4.19 11.64 4.04
C VAL A 104 -2.91 12.44 3.82
N GLY A 105 -2.56 12.71 2.57
CA GLY A 105 -1.39 13.52 2.22
C GLY A 105 -1.44 14.93 2.80
N ARG A 106 -2.62 15.54 2.85
CA ARG A 106 -2.83 16.85 3.46
C ARG A 106 -2.55 16.88 4.96
N LYS A 107 -2.57 15.74 5.61
CA LYS A 107 -2.21 15.59 7.02
C LYS A 107 -0.73 15.26 7.23
N GLY A 108 0.03 15.21 6.13
CA GLY A 108 1.48 15.00 6.18
C GLY A 108 1.93 13.55 6.10
N LEU A 109 1.05 12.63 5.76
CA LEU A 109 1.41 11.23 5.55
C LEU A 109 1.54 10.94 4.05
N PHE A 110 2.73 10.52 3.63
CA PHE A 110 3.03 10.21 2.23
C PHE A 110 3.35 8.73 2.05
N ILE A 111 2.99 8.25 0.89
CA ILE A 111 3.30 6.89 0.45
C ILE A 111 4.28 6.95 -0.73
#